data_e102603b8013bb8cfa015580b98a28c8
#
_entry.id   e102603b8013bb8cfa015580b98a28c8
#
_cell.length_a   1.000
_cell.length_b   1.000
_cell.length_c   1.000
_cell.angle_alpha   90.00
_cell.angle_beta   90.00
_cell.angle_gamma   90.00
#
_symmetry.space_group_name_H-M   'P 1'
#
loop_
_entity.id
_entity.type
_entity.pdbx_description
1 polymer ?
#
loop_
_entity_poly.entity_id
_entity_poly.type
_entity_poly.pdbx_seq_one_letter_code
_entity_poly.pdbx_strand_id
1 'polypeptide(L)'
;FDNLDDIGTVCNSRDVWLHIDAAYAGSAFICPEYRYLMNGIEKADSFNFNPHKWMLVNFDCSAMWLKQPRWVVDAFNVDPLYLKHDQQGAAPDYRHWQIPLGRRFRALKLWFVLRLYGVENLQKHIRKQIALA
;
A
#
# COMPACT_ATOMS: atom_id res chain seq x y z
N PHE A 1 3.58 16.74 -8.34
CA PHE A 1 3.13 15.33 -8.55
C PHE A 1 3.48 14.93 -9.98
N ASP A 2 3.91 13.70 -10.15
CA ASP A 2 4.24 13.16 -11.48
C ASP A 2 2.96 12.81 -12.24
N ASN A 3 3.01 12.91 -13.58
CA ASN A 3 1.94 12.42 -14.44
C ASN A 3 2.07 10.89 -14.59
N LEU A 4 1.31 10.14 -13.81
CA LEU A 4 1.40 8.68 -13.77
C LEU A 4 0.96 8.04 -15.09
N ASP A 5 0.04 8.68 -15.83
CA ASP A 5 -0.46 8.16 -17.10
C ASP A 5 0.62 8.16 -18.17
N ASP A 6 1.35 9.27 -18.30
CA ASP A 6 2.45 9.40 -19.26
C ASP A 6 3.62 8.48 -18.90
N ILE A 7 4.04 8.50 -17.63
CA ILE A 7 5.13 7.65 -17.14
C ILE A 7 4.79 6.17 -17.31
N GLY A 8 3.56 5.77 -16.91
CA GLY A 8 3.09 4.41 -17.05
C GLY A 8 3.06 3.93 -18.51
N THR A 9 2.69 4.80 -19.44
CA THR A 9 2.72 4.49 -20.88
C THR A 9 4.15 4.19 -21.34
N VAL A 10 5.12 5.00 -20.92
CA VAL A 10 6.53 4.78 -21.28
C VAL A 10 7.07 3.50 -20.64
N CYS A 11 6.83 3.30 -19.34
CA CYS A 11 7.28 2.10 -18.62
C CYS A 11 6.74 0.83 -19.26
N ASN A 12 5.42 0.77 -19.49
CA ASN A 12 4.78 -0.42 -20.06
C ASN A 12 5.25 -0.70 -21.50
N SER A 13 5.53 0.34 -22.29
CA SER A 13 6.04 0.15 -23.67
C SER A 13 7.45 -0.44 -23.72
N ARG A 14 8.18 -0.39 -22.58
CA ARG A 14 9.58 -0.83 -22.48
C ARG A 14 9.77 -1.97 -21.49
N ASP A 15 8.68 -2.55 -20.98
CA ASP A 15 8.70 -3.60 -19.96
C ASP A 15 9.52 -3.21 -18.71
N VAL A 16 9.36 -1.96 -18.27
CA VAL A 16 10.03 -1.41 -17.08
C VAL A 16 9.04 -1.38 -15.93
N TRP A 17 9.44 -1.95 -14.78
CA TRP A 17 8.63 -1.92 -13.55
C TRP A 17 8.33 -0.48 -13.12
N LEU A 18 7.06 -0.17 -12.94
CA LEU A 18 6.62 1.11 -12.39
C LEU A 18 6.17 0.92 -10.95
N HIS A 19 6.93 1.51 -10.02
CA HIS A 19 6.51 1.64 -8.62
C HIS A 19 6.04 3.07 -8.34
N ILE A 20 4.87 3.21 -7.73
CA ILE A 20 4.35 4.50 -7.28
C ILE A 20 4.56 4.62 -5.78
N ASP A 21 5.48 5.51 -5.39
CA ASP A 21 5.68 5.88 -4.00
C ASP A 21 4.76 7.04 -3.61
N ALA A 22 3.59 6.69 -3.08
CA ALA A 22 2.64 7.64 -2.52
C ALA A 22 2.68 7.66 -0.98
N ALA A 23 3.85 7.42 -0.40
CA ALA A 23 4.03 7.24 1.04
C ALA A 23 3.38 8.34 1.88
N TYR A 24 3.47 9.59 1.46
CA TYR A 24 2.81 10.72 2.12
C TYR A 24 1.47 11.05 1.47
N ALA A 25 1.50 11.44 0.21
CA ALA A 25 0.36 11.99 -0.50
C ALA A 25 -0.76 10.97 -0.80
N GLY A 26 -0.46 9.67 -0.76
CA GLY A 26 -1.47 8.61 -0.92
C GLY A 26 -2.62 8.72 0.08
N SER A 27 -2.39 9.32 1.24
CA SER A 27 -3.44 9.61 2.22
C SER A 27 -4.50 10.61 1.70
N ALA A 28 -4.13 11.50 0.77
CA ALA A 28 -5.06 12.47 0.20
C ALA A 28 -6.13 11.82 -0.69
N PHE A 29 -5.90 10.60 -1.18
CA PHE A 29 -6.85 9.90 -2.05
C PHE A 29 -8.12 9.43 -1.33
N ILE A 30 -8.18 9.54 0.01
CA ILE A 30 -9.43 9.42 0.76
C ILE A 30 -10.43 10.54 0.38
N CYS A 31 -9.93 11.69 -0.09
CA CYS A 31 -10.72 12.84 -0.56
C CYS A 31 -10.99 12.68 -2.07
N PRO A 32 -12.25 12.57 -2.51
CA PRO A 32 -12.57 12.34 -3.92
C PRO A 32 -11.97 13.36 -4.87
N GLU A 33 -11.88 14.62 -4.45
CA GLU A 33 -11.37 15.75 -5.26
C GLU A 33 -9.88 15.65 -5.58
N TYR A 34 -9.11 14.83 -4.86
CA TYR A 34 -7.67 14.62 -5.12
C TYR A 34 -7.36 13.33 -5.86
N ARG A 35 -8.38 12.52 -6.18
CA ARG A 35 -8.18 11.24 -6.86
C ARG A 35 -7.69 11.37 -8.30
N TYR A 36 -7.84 12.54 -8.91
CA TYR A 36 -7.27 12.78 -10.24
C TYR A 36 -5.74 12.59 -10.28
N LEU A 37 -5.07 12.74 -9.12
CA LEU A 37 -3.64 12.47 -8.99
C LEU A 37 -3.27 10.98 -9.14
N MET A 38 -4.28 10.10 -9.11
CA MET A 38 -4.12 8.66 -9.34
C MET A 38 -4.33 8.25 -10.81
N ASN A 39 -4.67 9.18 -11.69
CA ASN A 39 -4.90 8.83 -13.10
C ASN A 39 -3.66 8.17 -13.69
N GLY A 40 -3.82 6.96 -14.25
CA GLY A 40 -2.72 6.13 -14.74
C GLY A 40 -2.18 5.11 -13.72
N ILE A 41 -2.75 5.04 -12.49
CA ILE A 41 -2.33 4.07 -11.46
C ILE A 41 -2.48 2.61 -11.91
N GLU A 42 -3.43 2.32 -12.79
CA GLU A 42 -3.67 0.99 -13.35
C GLU A 42 -2.50 0.47 -14.21
N LYS A 43 -1.60 1.37 -14.62
CA LYS A 43 -0.37 1.05 -15.36
C LYS A 43 0.79 0.63 -14.45
N ALA A 44 0.68 0.89 -13.13
CA ALA A 44 1.72 0.57 -12.18
C ALA A 44 1.77 -0.92 -11.83
N ASP A 45 2.95 -1.42 -11.53
CA ASP A 45 3.19 -2.79 -11.05
C ASP A 45 3.09 -2.86 -9.52
N SER A 46 3.43 -1.77 -8.84
CA SER A 46 3.31 -1.66 -7.39
C SER A 46 3.00 -0.23 -6.94
N PHE A 47 2.32 -0.13 -5.80
CA PHE A 47 1.91 1.13 -5.19
C PHE A 47 2.03 1.02 -3.68
N ASN A 48 2.52 2.06 -3.01
CA ASN A 48 2.48 2.12 -1.55
C ASN A 48 1.97 3.46 -1.03
N PHE A 49 1.39 3.43 0.18
CA PHE A 49 1.22 4.62 1.00
C PHE A 49 1.43 4.29 2.48
N ASN A 50 1.73 5.31 3.28
CA ASN A 50 2.03 5.13 4.69
C ASN A 50 0.96 5.77 5.58
N PRO A 51 -0.01 5.00 6.09
CA PRO A 51 -0.99 5.50 7.07
C PRO A 51 -0.35 6.17 8.29
N HIS A 52 0.87 5.75 8.67
CA HIS A 52 1.61 6.34 9.80
C HIS A 52 2.20 7.74 9.50
N LYS A 53 2.07 8.26 8.27
CA LYS A 53 2.50 9.63 7.94
C LYS A 53 1.34 10.61 8.09
N TRP A 54 0.37 10.56 7.22
CA TRP A 54 -0.69 11.59 7.14
C TRP A 54 -2.09 11.10 7.56
N MET A 55 -2.26 9.79 7.79
CA MET A 55 -3.54 9.20 8.21
C MET A 55 -3.66 9.03 9.74
N LEU A 56 -2.88 9.75 10.53
CA LEU A 56 -2.94 9.74 12.02
C LEU A 56 -2.70 8.38 12.67
N VAL A 57 -2.11 7.44 11.95
CA VAL A 57 -1.75 6.13 12.50
C VAL A 57 -0.36 6.21 13.13
N ASN A 58 -0.21 5.69 14.35
CA ASN A 58 1.09 5.62 15.01
C ASN A 58 2.10 4.82 14.19
N PHE A 59 3.35 5.25 14.22
CA PHE A 59 4.47 4.57 13.57
C PHE A 59 4.60 3.12 14.09
N ASP A 60 4.84 2.11 13.26
CA ASP A 60 4.90 2.15 11.82
C ASP A 60 3.67 1.46 11.20
N CYS A 61 3.21 1.95 10.06
CA CYS A 61 2.18 1.30 9.25
C CYS A 61 2.34 1.76 7.79
N SER A 62 2.81 0.87 6.94
CA SER A 62 2.89 1.08 5.49
C SER A 62 2.06 0.01 4.79
N ALA A 63 1.28 0.41 3.80
CA ALA A 63 0.48 -0.50 3.00
C ALA A 63 1.01 -0.50 1.56
N MET A 64 1.11 -1.69 0.98
CA MET A 64 1.63 -1.89 -0.37
C MET A 64 0.70 -2.82 -1.16
N TRP A 65 0.48 -2.47 -2.40
CA TRP A 65 -0.25 -3.28 -3.38
C TRP A 65 0.67 -3.66 -4.52
N LEU A 66 0.46 -4.84 -5.05
CA LEU A 66 1.15 -5.34 -6.24
C LEU A 66 0.11 -5.79 -7.26
N LYS A 67 0.37 -5.51 -8.52
CA LYS A 67 -0.46 -5.93 -9.64
C LYS A 67 -0.56 -7.46 -9.72
N GLN A 68 0.55 -8.15 -9.42
CA GLN A 68 0.63 -9.60 -9.35
C GLN A 68 1.19 -10.05 -7.99
N PRO A 69 0.35 -10.53 -7.06
CA PRO A 69 0.80 -10.98 -5.73
C PRO A 69 1.87 -12.08 -5.77
N ARG A 70 1.86 -12.91 -6.81
CA ARG A 70 2.84 -14.00 -7.00
C ARG A 70 4.28 -13.52 -7.02
N TRP A 71 4.54 -12.34 -7.58
CA TRP A 71 5.92 -11.82 -7.65
C TRP A 71 6.58 -11.68 -6.28
N VAL A 72 5.81 -11.28 -5.26
CA VAL A 72 6.32 -11.19 -3.89
C VAL A 72 6.51 -12.58 -3.29
N VAL A 73 5.53 -13.46 -3.48
CA VAL A 73 5.60 -14.83 -2.95
C VAL A 73 6.80 -15.56 -3.54
N ASP A 74 7.00 -15.48 -4.85
CA ASP A 74 8.11 -16.16 -5.53
C ASP A 74 9.47 -15.58 -5.12
N ALA A 75 9.55 -14.26 -4.93
CA ALA A 75 10.78 -13.58 -4.53
C ALA A 75 11.22 -13.89 -3.08
N PHE A 76 10.25 -14.06 -2.18
CA PHE A 76 10.52 -14.29 -0.75
C PHE A 76 10.27 -15.72 -0.30
N ASN A 77 9.95 -16.63 -1.23
CA ASN A 77 9.68 -18.02 -0.90
C ASN A 77 10.96 -18.73 -0.42
N VAL A 78 11.01 -18.96 0.88
CA VAL A 78 11.99 -19.84 1.52
C VAL A 78 11.20 -20.90 2.26
N ASP A 79 11.24 -22.14 1.78
CA ASP A 79 10.53 -23.29 2.36
C ASP A 79 11.47 -24.19 3.17
N PRO A 80 11.92 -23.76 4.35
CA PRO A 80 12.73 -24.62 5.21
C PRO A 80 11.86 -25.76 5.75
N LEU A 81 12.47 -26.95 5.87
CA LEU A 81 11.77 -28.18 6.26
C LEU A 81 10.96 -28.06 7.55
N TYR A 82 11.45 -27.28 8.53
CA TYR A 82 10.81 -27.10 9.83
C TYR A 82 9.52 -26.27 9.79
N LEU A 83 9.23 -25.56 8.67
CA LEU A 83 8.01 -24.78 8.49
C LEU A 83 6.95 -25.50 7.65
N LYS A 84 7.25 -26.68 7.13
CA LYS A 84 6.27 -27.47 6.38
C LYS A 84 5.25 -28.10 7.32
N HIS A 85 3.98 -28.04 6.93
CA HIS A 85 2.87 -28.65 7.64
C HIS A 85 1.79 -29.14 6.67
N ASP A 86 0.97 -30.08 7.12
CA ASP A 86 -0.03 -30.76 6.27
C ASP A 86 -1.16 -29.86 5.77
N GLN A 87 -1.33 -28.67 6.35
CA GLN A 87 -2.32 -27.66 5.95
C GLN A 87 -1.78 -26.63 4.96
N GLN A 88 -0.58 -26.84 4.40
CA GLN A 88 0.02 -25.93 3.43
C GLN A 88 -0.87 -25.84 2.18
N GLY A 89 -1.30 -24.62 1.85
CA GLY A 89 -2.21 -24.35 0.74
C GLY A 89 -3.72 -24.33 1.09
N ALA A 90 -4.11 -24.74 2.29
CA ALA A 90 -5.51 -24.69 2.73
C ALA A 90 -5.96 -23.27 3.13
N ALA A 91 -5.02 -22.40 3.49
CA ALA A 91 -5.26 -21.00 3.82
C ALA A 91 -4.14 -20.12 3.23
N PRO A 92 -4.39 -18.81 3.03
CA PRO A 92 -3.33 -17.89 2.61
C PRO A 92 -2.18 -17.89 3.61
N ASP A 93 -0.97 -18.16 3.12
CA ASP A 93 0.23 -18.13 3.93
C ASP A 93 0.99 -16.81 3.69
N TYR A 94 0.99 -15.95 4.69
CA TYR A 94 1.60 -14.63 4.59
C TYR A 94 3.09 -14.60 4.89
N ARG A 95 3.75 -15.74 5.16
CA ARG A 95 5.19 -15.83 5.42
C ARG A 95 6.02 -15.24 4.29
N HIS A 96 5.59 -15.47 3.05
CA HIS A 96 6.31 -15.07 1.85
C HIS A 96 5.87 -13.71 1.28
N TRP A 97 5.08 -12.95 2.02
CA TRP A 97 4.57 -11.64 1.58
C TRP A 97 5.47 -10.47 1.94
N GLN A 98 6.50 -10.72 2.73
CA GLN A 98 7.51 -9.74 3.14
C GLN A 98 8.76 -10.42 3.69
N ILE A 99 9.86 -9.67 3.82
CA ILE A 99 11.13 -10.18 4.34
C ILE A 99 11.01 -10.74 5.77
N PRO A 100 10.41 -10.04 6.76
CA PRO A 100 10.29 -10.58 8.12
C PRO A 100 9.32 -11.76 8.19
N LEU A 101 9.76 -12.88 8.80
CA LEU A 101 8.90 -14.01 9.13
C LEU A 101 7.89 -13.65 10.22
N GLY A 102 8.35 -13.03 11.30
CA GLY A 102 7.49 -12.55 12.41
C GLY A 102 6.72 -11.31 12.01
N ARG A 103 5.47 -11.20 12.46
CA ARG A 103 4.59 -10.11 12.08
C ARG A 103 4.03 -9.39 13.30
N ARG A 104 3.98 -8.06 13.22
CA ARG A 104 3.17 -7.21 14.10
C ARG A 104 1.78 -7.04 13.49
N PHE A 105 0.75 -6.96 14.32
CA PHE A 105 -0.61 -6.70 13.85
C PHE A 105 -0.83 -5.21 13.53
N ARG A 106 -0.11 -4.71 12.52
CA ARG A 106 -0.16 -3.28 12.13
C ARG A 106 -1.53 -2.83 11.65
N ALA A 107 -2.31 -3.73 11.03
CA ALA A 107 -3.66 -3.44 10.56
C ALA A 107 -4.62 -3.04 11.70
N LEU A 108 -4.39 -3.51 12.93
CA LEU A 108 -5.26 -3.21 14.07
C LEU A 108 -5.28 -1.70 14.39
N LYS A 109 -4.13 -1.05 14.41
CA LYS A 109 -4.07 0.40 14.70
C LYS A 109 -4.67 1.24 13.56
N LEU A 110 -4.54 0.80 12.31
CA LEU A 110 -5.24 1.41 11.17
C LEU A 110 -6.74 1.28 11.34
N TRP A 111 -7.23 0.09 11.71
CA TRP A 111 -8.64 -0.16 11.96
C TRP A 111 -9.19 0.76 13.07
N PHE A 112 -8.46 0.92 14.18
CA PHE A 112 -8.89 1.81 15.26
C PHE A 112 -8.98 3.26 14.80
N VAL A 113 -8.01 3.76 14.02
CA VAL A 113 -8.04 5.13 13.48
C VAL A 113 -9.26 5.31 12.57
N LEU A 114 -9.49 4.38 11.63
CA LEU A 114 -10.64 4.43 10.73
C LEU A 114 -11.97 4.38 11.49
N ARG A 115 -12.08 3.58 12.56
CA ARG A 115 -13.29 3.47 13.38
C ARG A 115 -13.51 4.69 14.27
N LEU A 116 -12.45 5.25 14.84
CA LEU A 116 -12.52 6.38 15.75
C LEU A 116 -12.88 7.69 15.04
N TYR A 117 -12.17 7.97 13.94
CA TYR A 117 -12.36 9.23 13.21
C TYR A 117 -13.48 9.14 12.16
N GLY A 118 -13.63 7.98 11.52
CA GLY A 118 -14.45 7.82 10.34
C GLY A 118 -13.87 8.52 9.11
N VAL A 119 -14.41 8.18 7.93
CA VAL A 119 -13.92 8.71 6.64
C VAL A 119 -14.05 10.23 6.58
N GLU A 120 -15.19 10.76 6.99
CA GLU A 120 -15.47 12.20 6.88
C GLU A 120 -14.50 13.07 7.70
N ASN A 121 -14.16 12.67 8.93
CA ASN A 121 -13.24 13.45 9.75
C ASN A 121 -11.79 13.30 9.28
N LEU A 122 -11.40 12.13 8.74
CA LEU A 122 -10.10 11.98 8.08
C LEU A 122 -10.00 12.86 6.83
N GLN A 123 -11.05 12.95 6.01
CA GLN A 123 -11.12 13.88 4.90
C GLN A 123 -11.02 15.34 5.35
N LYS A 124 -11.75 15.73 6.40
CA LYS A 124 -11.66 17.09 6.99
C LYS A 124 -10.24 17.39 7.47
N HIS A 125 -9.58 16.42 8.11
CA HIS A 125 -8.19 16.57 8.55
C HIS A 125 -7.26 16.83 7.35
N ILE A 126 -7.32 16.02 6.30
CA ILE A 126 -6.50 16.17 5.10
C ILE A 126 -6.75 17.55 4.43
N ARG A 127 -7.99 17.92 4.20
CA ARG A 127 -8.35 19.23 3.63
C ARG A 127 -7.81 20.39 4.44
N LYS A 128 -7.93 20.30 5.79
CA LYS A 128 -7.38 21.31 6.69
C LYS A 128 -5.87 21.46 6.56
N GLN A 129 -5.15 20.34 6.48
CA GLN A 129 -3.69 20.37 6.33
C GLN A 129 -3.28 20.99 4.99
N ILE A 130 -3.97 20.66 3.91
CA ILE A 130 -3.72 21.26 2.57
C ILE A 130 -4.01 22.77 2.59
N ALA A 131 -5.08 23.20 3.26
CA ALA A 131 -5.41 24.62 3.35
C ALA A 131 -4.44 25.43 4.22
N LEU A 132 -3.67 24.79 5.08
CA LEU A 132 -2.66 25.43 5.93
C LEU A 132 -1.28 25.51 5.26
N ALA A 133 -1.04 24.75 4.19
CA ALA A 133 0.21 24.76 3.44
C ALA A 133 0.23 25.86 2.39
#